data_516af9923200ffc5fbc2a0485e4a1fc9
#
_entry.id   516af9923200ffc5fbc2a0485e4a1fc9
#
_cell.length_a   1.000
_cell.length_b   1.000
_cell.length_c   1.000
_cell.angle_alpha   90.00
_cell.angle_beta   90.00
_cell.angle_gamma   90.00
#
_symmetry.space_group_name_H-M   'P 1'
#
loop_
_entity.id
_entity.type
_entity.pdbx_description
1 polymer ?
#
loop_
_entity_poly.entity_id
_entity_poly.type
_entity_poly.pdbx_seq_one_letter_code
_entity_poly.pdbx_strand_id
1 'polypeptide(L)'
;VWGPGRVGVHLAPRADSHGISDSNLEATFTYVAKALGERKIAFVSAREYEAADSLGPALKKAFGGVYIANEKFDLDSANAALAAGWTDAIAFGKSYIANPDLVERLQQRAPLNAPDFSTFYGFDNGAKGYTDYPTLAEVSEPA
;
A
#
# COMPACT_ATOMS: atom_id res chain seq x y z
N VAL A 1 -19.84 -2.16 17.70
CA VAL A 1 -19.86 -3.59 18.00
C VAL A 1 -18.46 -4.11 18.33
N TRP A 2 -17.41 -3.74 17.59
CA TRP A 2 -16.08 -4.35 17.73
C TRP A 2 -15.05 -3.45 18.42
N GLY A 3 -15.40 -2.22 18.71
CA GLY A 3 -14.51 -1.21 19.25
C GLY A 3 -13.56 -0.61 18.20
N PRO A 4 -13.06 0.60 18.45
CA PRO A 4 -12.25 1.33 17.46
C PRO A 4 -10.92 0.65 17.12
N GLY A 5 -10.30 -0.04 18.09
CA GLY A 5 -9.02 -0.75 17.88
C GLY A 5 -9.07 -1.95 16.91
N ARG A 6 -10.24 -2.25 16.33
CA ARG A 6 -10.42 -3.27 15.27
C ARG A 6 -10.91 -2.69 13.96
N VAL A 7 -10.85 -1.39 13.80
CA VAL A 7 -11.29 -0.67 12.60
C VAL A 7 -10.10 0.02 11.97
N GLY A 8 -9.82 -0.25 10.72
CA GLY A 8 -8.89 0.50 9.89
C GLY A 8 -9.62 1.25 8.79
N VAL A 9 -9.05 2.33 8.32
CA VAL A 9 -9.59 3.11 7.20
C VAL A 9 -8.53 3.23 6.12
N HIS A 10 -8.96 3.00 4.86
CA HIS A 10 -8.14 3.21 3.68
C HIS A 10 -8.58 4.51 2.99
N LEU A 11 -7.63 5.42 2.80
CA LEU A 11 -7.80 6.70 2.13
C LEU A 11 -7.05 6.71 0.79
N ALA A 12 -7.50 7.50 -0.15
CA ALA A 12 -6.86 7.66 -1.45
C ALA A 12 -6.76 9.13 -1.84
N PRO A 13 -5.92 9.94 -1.18
CA PRO A 13 -5.80 11.37 -1.45
C PRO A 13 -5.43 11.67 -2.90
N ARG A 14 -4.52 10.89 -3.47
CA ARG A 14 -3.98 11.09 -4.83
C ARG A 14 -4.23 9.86 -5.71
N ALA A 15 -5.46 9.38 -5.74
CA ALA A 15 -5.80 8.34 -6.69
C ALA A 15 -5.89 8.94 -8.10
N ASP A 16 -5.14 8.34 -9.02
CA ASP A 16 -5.12 8.71 -10.45
C ASP A 16 -6.19 7.96 -11.27
N SER A 17 -7.18 7.39 -10.60
CA SER A 17 -8.25 6.57 -11.18
C SER A 17 -9.61 6.99 -10.64
N HIS A 18 -10.66 6.65 -11.40
CA HIS A 18 -12.08 6.87 -11.02
C HIS A 18 -12.50 8.34 -10.84
N GLY A 19 -11.75 9.30 -11.40
CA GLY A 19 -12.09 10.71 -11.30
C GLY A 19 -12.02 11.28 -9.88
N ILE A 20 -11.25 10.63 -8.98
CA ILE A 20 -11.05 11.12 -7.62
C ILE A 20 -10.20 12.38 -7.66
N SER A 21 -10.74 13.46 -7.13
CA SER A 21 -10.03 14.74 -6.99
C SER A 21 -10.59 15.52 -5.81
N ASP A 22 -9.79 16.43 -5.29
CA ASP A 22 -10.18 17.35 -4.21
C ASP A 22 -9.52 18.71 -4.46
N SER A 23 -10.23 19.78 -4.17
CA SER A 23 -9.75 21.15 -4.37
C SER A 23 -8.70 21.57 -3.34
N ASN A 24 -8.64 20.89 -2.19
CA ASN A 24 -7.67 21.12 -1.13
C ASN A 24 -7.35 19.83 -0.38
N LEU A 25 -6.57 18.97 -1.03
CA LEU A 25 -6.19 17.64 -0.52
C LEU A 25 -5.64 17.70 0.90
N GLU A 26 -4.74 18.64 1.19
CA GLU A 26 -4.08 18.73 2.50
C GLU A 26 -5.11 19.04 3.60
N ALA A 27 -5.95 20.05 3.40
CA ALA A 27 -6.95 20.42 4.41
C ALA A 27 -7.96 19.31 4.63
N THR A 28 -8.49 18.72 3.57
CA THR A 28 -9.49 17.65 3.64
C THR A 28 -8.93 16.41 4.34
N PHE A 29 -7.82 15.89 3.86
CA PHE A 29 -7.30 14.61 4.37
C PHE A 29 -6.62 14.74 5.74
N THR A 30 -6.03 15.89 6.07
CA THR A 30 -5.53 16.17 7.43
C THR A 30 -6.68 16.25 8.43
N TYR A 31 -7.78 16.89 8.08
CA TYR A 31 -8.99 16.91 8.91
C TYR A 31 -9.52 15.49 9.15
N VAL A 32 -9.65 14.69 8.09
CA VAL A 32 -10.10 13.29 8.20
C VAL A 32 -9.16 12.48 9.09
N ALA A 33 -7.84 12.56 8.84
CA ALA A 33 -6.85 11.83 9.63
C ALA A 33 -6.92 12.17 11.12
N LYS A 34 -7.02 13.47 11.46
CA LYS A 34 -7.19 13.93 12.83
C LYS A 34 -8.48 13.39 13.47
N ALA A 35 -9.60 13.50 12.78
CA ALA A 35 -10.90 13.01 13.28
C ALA A 35 -10.91 11.49 13.51
N LEU A 36 -10.17 10.72 12.69
CA LEU A 36 -9.98 9.28 12.88
C LEU A 36 -9.06 8.98 14.06
N GLY A 37 -8.01 9.78 14.27
CA GLY A 37 -7.12 9.69 15.44
C GLY A 37 -7.84 9.92 16.75
N GLU A 38 -8.70 10.94 16.81
CA GLU A 38 -9.55 11.23 17.98
C GLU A 38 -10.47 10.05 18.32
N ARG A 39 -10.90 9.28 17.31
CA ARG A 39 -11.69 8.05 17.48
C ARG A 39 -10.88 6.84 17.87
N LYS A 40 -9.54 6.94 17.89
CA LYS A 40 -8.61 5.87 18.27
C LYS A 40 -8.81 4.58 17.46
N ILE A 41 -9.06 4.70 16.15
CA ILE A 41 -9.11 3.53 15.27
C ILE A 41 -7.73 2.86 15.16
N ALA A 42 -7.69 1.59 14.74
CA ALA A 42 -6.48 0.79 14.75
C ALA A 42 -5.39 1.35 13.83
N PHE A 43 -5.74 1.74 12.60
CA PHE A 43 -4.79 2.28 11.63
C PHE A 43 -5.49 3.09 10.54
N VAL A 44 -4.70 3.93 9.89
CA VAL A 44 -5.02 4.53 8.60
C VAL A 44 -4.04 3.99 7.55
N SER A 45 -4.56 3.53 6.42
CA SER A 45 -3.76 3.24 5.22
C SER A 45 -4.09 4.27 4.15
N ALA A 46 -3.09 4.77 3.42
CA ALA A 46 -3.34 5.74 2.36
C ALA A 46 -2.59 5.39 1.07
N ARG A 47 -3.33 5.48 -0.05
CA ARG A 47 -2.74 5.53 -1.40
C ARG A 47 -2.23 6.94 -1.65
N GLU A 48 -0.99 7.14 -1.25
CA GLU A 48 -0.31 8.42 -1.33
C GLU A 48 1.15 8.17 -1.69
N TYR A 49 1.51 8.39 -2.94
CA TYR A 49 2.86 8.14 -3.43
C TYR A 49 3.86 9.17 -2.88
N GLU A 50 5.10 8.75 -2.73
CA GLU A 50 6.19 9.62 -2.30
C GLU A 50 6.53 10.64 -3.39
N ALA A 51 6.42 11.91 -3.03
CA ALA A 51 6.76 13.06 -3.85
C ALA A 51 7.09 14.25 -2.95
N ALA A 52 7.66 15.30 -3.49
CA ALA A 52 8.03 16.51 -2.72
C ALA A 52 6.84 17.16 -1.99
N ASP A 53 5.63 16.95 -2.52
CA ASP A 53 4.37 17.45 -1.96
C ASP A 53 3.49 16.34 -1.36
N SER A 54 4.08 15.18 -1.03
CA SER A 54 3.37 14.06 -0.41
C SER A 54 2.73 14.43 0.92
N LEU A 55 1.48 14.01 1.10
CA LEU A 55 0.72 14.20 2.33
C LEU A 55 1.05 13.16 3.41
N GLY A 56 1.76 12.08 3.07
CA GLY A 56 2.03 10.98 3.99
C GLY A 56 2.51 11.40 5.37
N PRO A 57 3.59 12.21 5.49
CA PRO A 57 4.07 12.69 6.77
C PRO A 57 3.05 13.53 7.55
N ALA A 58 2.28 14.38 6.86
CA ALA A 58 1.22 15.19 7.48
C ALA A 58 0.07 14.34 7.99
N LEU A 59 -0.35 13.33 7.22
CA LEU A 59 -1.41 12.39 7.60
C LEU A 59 -0.99 11.53 8.80
N LYS A 60 0.22 10.99 8.81
CA LYS A 60 0.78 10.25 9.94
C LYS A 60 0.76 11.11 11.22
N LYS A 61 1.23 12.34 11.12
CA LYS A 61 1.26 13.27 12.26
C LYS A 61 -0.14 13.62 12.75
N ALA A 62 -1.07 13.91 11.83
CA ALA A 62 -2.44 14.29 12.17
C ALA A 62 -3.23 13.14 12.79
N PHE A 63 -3.04 11.92 12.30
CA PHE A 63 -3.67 10.71 12.82
C PHE A 63 -3.13 10.33 14.20
N GLY A 64 -1.80 10.40 14.39
CA GLY A 64 -1.13 10.09 15.64
C GLY A 64 -1.14 8.61 16.05
N GLY A 65 -1.57 7.71 15.17
CA GLY A 65 -1.61 6.27 15.35
C GLY A 65 -0.82 5.52 14.28
N VAL A 66 -1.11 4.24 14.07
CA VAL A 66 -0.46 3.41 13.06
C VAL A 66 -0.85 3.86 11.65
N TYR A 67 0.14 4.25 10.86
CA TYR A 67 -0.04 4.68 9.48
C TYR A 67 0.64 3.74 8.51
N ILE A 68 -0.08 3.30 7.48
CA ILE A 68 0.39 2.38 6.46
C ILE A 68 0.43 3.12 5.13
N ALA A 69 1.62 3.35 4.60
CA ALA A 69 1.79 3.97 3.30
C ALA A 69 1.59 2.95 2.17
N ASN A 70 1.04 3.40 1.07
CA ASN A 70 0.81 2.60 -0.13
C ASN A 70 0.95 3.49 -1.36
N GLU A 71 1.23 2.92 -2.49
CA GLU A 71 1.36 3.49 -3.83
C GLU A 71 2.80 3.77 -4.25
N LYS A 72 3.20 3.09 -5.32
CA LYS A 72 4.47 3.26 -6.06
C LYS A 72 5.78 3.03 -5.27
N PHE A 73 5.72 2.43 -4.09
CA PHE A 73 6.92 2.04 -3.35
C PHE A 73 7.64 0.86 -4.01
N ASP A 74 8.96 0.95 -4.04
CA ASP A 74 9.89 -0.16 -4.20
C ASP A 74 10.58 -0.48 -2.85
N LEU A 75 11.52 -1.42 -2.83
CA LEU A 75 12.21 -1.81 -1.60
C LEU A 75 13.00 -0.65 -0.97
N ASP A 76 13.69 0.15 -1.79
CA ASP A 76 14.58 1.17 -1.27
C ASP A 76 13.80 2.39 -0.75
N SER A 77 12.79 2.84 -1.49
CA SER A 77 11.88 3.90 -1.03
C SER A 77 11.05 3.48 0.17
N ALA A 78 10.60 2.21 0.23
CA ALA A 78 9.91 1.66 1.39
C ALA A 78 10.79 1.70 2.65
N ASN A 79 12.04 1.23 2.55
CA ASN A 79 12.99 1.26 3.66
C ASN A 79 13.35 2.70 4.08
N ALA A 80 13.50 3.63 3.13
CA ALA A 80 13.75 5.03 3.43
C ALA A 80 12.58 5.67 4.19
N ALA A 81 11.34 5.40 3.77
CA ALA A 81 10.14 5.90 4.43
C ALA A 81 9.99 5.39 5.88
N LEU A 82 10.25 4.09 6.09
CA LEU A 82 10.26 3.48 7.42
C LEU A 82 11.38 4.06 8.31
N ALA A 83 12.59 4.19 7.77
CA ALA A 83 13.73 4.78 8.50
C ALA A 83 13.49 6.24 8.87
N ALA A 84 12.82 7.00 8.00
CA ALA A 84 12.42 8.38 8.28
C ALA A 84 11.29 8.52 9.31
N GLY A 85 10.62 7.41 9.66
CA GLY A 85 9.61 7.35 10.73
C GLY A 85 8.26 8.00 10.39
N TRP A 86 8.01 8.35 9.12
CA TRP A 86 6.72 8.92 8.72
C TRP A 86 5.68 7.87 8.31
N THR A 87 6.04 6.61 8.33
CA THR A 87 5.12 5.48 8.18
C THR A 87 5.54 4.33 9.09
N ASP A 88 4.60 3.49 9.49
CA ASP A 88 4.86 2.32 10.34
C ASP A 88 4.94 1.03 9.52
N ALA A 89 4.33 1.02 8.34
CA ALA A 89 4.34 -0.11 7.42
C ALA A 89 4.12 0.37 5.98
N ILE A 90 4.51 -0.46 5.03
CA ILE A 90 4.27 -0.24 3.60
C ILE A 90 3.38 -1.38 3.08
N ALA A 91 2.33 -1.02 2.36
CA ALA A 91 1.46 -1.98 1.70
C ALA A 91 1.80 -2.11 0.21
N PHE A 92 1.92 -3.35 -0.25
CA PHE A 92 2.13 -3.69 -1.65
C PHE A 92 0.89 -4.43 -2.19
N GLY A 93 0.25 -3.90 -3.23
CA GLY A 93 -0.90 -4.53 -3.89
C GLY A 93 -0.46 -5.42 -5.06
N LYS A 94 -0.30 -4.81 -6.23
CA LYS A 94 0.03 -5.52 -7.48
C LYS A 94 1.28 -6.39 -7.41
N SER A 95 2.30 -5.92 -6.70
CA SER A 95 3.53 -6.70 -6.52
C SER A 95 3.28 -7.95 -5.68
N TYR A 96 2.38 -7.91 -4.71
CA TYR A 96 2.03 -9.07 -3.90
C TYR A 96 1.15 -10.07 -4.68
N ILE A 97 0.29 -9.60 -5.57
CA ILE A 97 -0.48 -10.48 -6.47
C ILE A 97 0.48 -11.30 -7.35
N ALA A 98 1.48 -10.64 -7.95
CA ALA A 98 2.42 -11.28 -8.87
C ALA A 98 3.54 -12.09 -8.18
N ASN A 99 3.71 -11.95 -6.88
CA ASN A 99 4.79 -12.61 -6.12
C ASN A 99 4.23 -13.15 -4.80
N PRO A 100 3.80 -14.42 -4.74
CA PRO A 100 3.28 -15.02 -3.51
C PRO A 100 4.31 -15.02 -2.37
N ASP A 101 5.58 -14.99 -2.71
CA ASP A 101 6.75 -14.92 -1.84
C ASP A 101 7.42 -13.53 -1.82
N LEU A 102 6.62 -12.45 -2.00
CA LEU A 102 7.16 -11.08 -2.14
C LEU A 102 8.11 -10.69 -1.00
N VAL A 103 7.79 -11.03 0.24
CA VAL A 103 8.64 -10.70 1.40
C VAL A 103 10.02 -11.32 1.27
N GLU A 104 10.09 -12.59 0.90
CA GLU A 104 11.35 -13.30 0.70
C GLU A 104 12.15 -12.70 -0.46
N ARG A 105 11.49 -12.42 -1.59
CA ARG A 105 12.13 -11.76 -2.74
C ARG A 105 12.70 -10.39 -2.37
N LEU A 106 11.96 -9.58 -1.63
CA LEU A 106 12.44 -8.28 -1.17
C LEU A 106 13.63 -8.40 -0.20
N GLN A 107 13.59 -9.36 0.74
CA GLN A 107 14.70 -9.61 1.67
C GLN A 107 15.99 -10.02 0.94
N GLN A 108 15.86 -10.85 -0.09
CA GLN A 108 16.98 -11.35 -0.89
C GLN A 108 17.37 -10.41 -2.03
N ARG A 109 16.64 -9.31 -2.25
CA ARG A 109 16.75 -8.45 -3.44
C ARG A 109 16.64 -9.25 -4.74
N ALA A 110 15.81 -10.30 -4.73
CA ALA A 110 15.60 -11.17 -5.88
C ALA A 110 14.68 -10.53 -6.94
N PRO A 111 14.75 -10.95 -8.20
CA PRO A 111 13.85 -10.48 -9.25
C PRO A 111 12.39 -10.72 -8.92
N LEU A 112 11.53 -9.74 -9.23
CA LEU A 112 10.09 -9.86 -9.08
C LEU A 112 9.45 -10.36 -10.39
N ASN A 113 8.39 -11.17 -10.26
CA ASN A 113 7.52 -11.49 -11.38
C ASN A 113 6.80 -10.22 -11.86
N ALA A 114 6.66 -10.07 -13.16
CA ALA A 114 5.89 -8.99 -13.75
C ALA A 114 4.39 -9.27 -13.59
N PRO A 115 3.59 -8.32 -13.10
CA PRO A 115 2.15 -8.50 -13.02
C PRO A 115 1.51 -8.49 -14.41
N ASP A 116 0.62 -9.43 -14.68
CA ASP A 116 -0.22 -9.44 -15.88
C ASP A 116 -1.50 -8.64 -15.63
N PHE A 117 -1.47 -7.37 -15.98
CA PHE A 117 -2.60 -6.47 -15.77
C PHE A 117 -3.88 -6.88 -16.53
N SER A 118 -3.76 -7.69 -17.59
CA SER A 118 -4.92 -8.18 -18.32
C SER A 118 -5.81 -9.12 -17.50
N THR A 119 -5.27 -9.70 -16.44
CA THR A 119 -5.95 -10.65 -15.57
C THR A 119 -6.56 -10.02 -14.31
N PHE A 120 -6.20 -8.78 -13.96
CA PHE A 120 -6.58 -8.18 -12.67
C PHE A 120 -8.08 -7.94 -12.50
N TYR A 121 -8.79 -7.66 -13.58
CA TYR A 121 -10.22 -7.31 -13.55
C TYR A 121 -11.08 -8.21 -14.46
N GLY A 122 -10.56 -9.38 -14.84
CA GLY A 122 -11.30 -10.35 -15.64
C GLY A 122 -12.19 -11.25 -14.76
N PHE A 123 -13.43 -11.50 -15.21
CA PHE A 123 -14.37 -12.36 -14.48
C PHE A 123 -14.17 -13.87 -14.74
N ASP A 124 -13.49 -14.24 -15.83
CA ASP A 124 -13.39 -15.63 -16.29
C ASP A 124 -11.97 -16.21 -16.26
N ASN A 125 -11.03 -15.53 -15.61
CA ASN A 125 -9.62 -15.92 -15.61
C ASN A 125 -9.30 -17.07 -14.62
N GLY A 126 -10.21 -17.40 -13.70
CA GLY A 126 -9.98 -18.43 -12.69
C GLY A 126 -8.74 -18.14 -11.84
N ALA A 127 -7.81 -19.07 -11.80
CA ALA A 127 -6.54 -18.93 -11.08
C ALA A 127 -5.51 -18.06 -11.84
N LYS A 128 -5.69 -17.91 -13.17
CA LYS A 128 -4.71 -17.24 -14.03
C LYS A 128 -4.49 -15.79 -13.62
N GLY A 129 -3.22 -15.46 -13.36
CA GLY A 129 -2.80 -14.12 -12.95
C GLY A 129 -3.22 -13.72 -11.54
N TYR A 130 -3.67 -14.70 -10.73
CA TYR A 130 -4.08 -14.48 -9.35
C TYR A 130 -3.42 -15.44 -8.37
N THR A 131 -3.43 -16.76 -8.65
CA THR A 131 -2.86 -17.78 -7.77
C THR A 131 -1.85 -18.70 -8.46
N ASP A 132 -1.46 -18.41 -9.70
CA ASP A 132 -0.58 -19.22 -10.53
C ASP A 132 0.80 -18.58 -10.78
N TYR A 133 1.10 -17.45 -10.13
CA TYR A 133 2.44 -16.87 -10.21
C TYR A 133 3.46 -17.77 -9.48
N PRO A 134 4.62 -18.04 -10.11
CA PRO A 134 5.62 -18.89 -9.50
C PRO A 134 6.35 -18.19 -8.35
N THR A 135 6.69 -18.96 -7.34
CA THR A 135 7.63 -18.58 -6.30
C THR A 135 9.06 -18.49 -6.85
N LEU A 136 9.97 -17.89 -6.09
CA LEU A 136 11.39 -17.81 -6.46
C LEU A 136 12.02 -19.21 -6.59
N ALA A 137 11.64 -20.14 -5.73
CA ALA A 137 12.13 -21.51 -5.77
C ALA A 137 11.72 -22.22 -7.07
N GLU A 138 10.45 -22.08 -7.48
CA GLU A 138 9.92 -22.69 -8.72
C GLU A 138 10.55 -22.11 -9.99
N VAL A 139 10.94 -20.82 -9.99
CA VAL A 139 11.65 -20.21 -11.14
C VAL A 139 13.11 -20.66 -11.22
N SER A 140 13.72 -21.01 -10.08
CA SER A 140 15.13 -21.36 -9.97
C SER A 140 15.43 -22.84 -10.26
N GLU A 141 14.41 -23.69 -10.30
CA GLU A 141 14.58 -25.10 -10.67
C GLU A 141 14.70 -25.21 -12.23
N PRO A 142 15.82 -25.74 -12.75
CA PRO A 142 15.93 -26.02 -14.18
C PRO A 142 14.95 -27.13 -14.56
N ALA A 143 14.19 -26.94 -15.65
CA ALA A 143 13.27 -27.91 -16.20
C ALA A 143 14.00 -29.16 -16.74
#